data_4710dd271643bf655c4b466b8c751942
#
_entry.id   4710dd271643bf655c4b466b8c751942
#
_cell.length_a   1.000
_cell.length_b   1.000
_cell.length_c   1.000
_cell.angle_alpha   90.00
_cell.angle_beta   90.00
_cell.angle_gamma   90.00
#
_symmetry.space_group_name_H-M   'P 1'
#
loop_
_entity.id
_entity.type
_entity.pdbx_description
1 polymer ?
#
loop_
_entity_poly.entity_id
_entity_poly.type
_entity_poly.pdbx_seq_one_letter_code
_entity_poly.pdbx_strand_id
1 'polypeptide(L)'
;HAMNYLNQGGMMASLLGGGQRFVPEPQAQWSASLNGEHTGSINLGDGYTLQLDERDSEITIHNAETGETTRIWGDPHVDIDGKRAFDFWGTTTFTLENGTKITIDTEQWDGNPDAYVASQVTITKGDQAIVVDGISQNELGDLKVTMSDNGRAIDRATRDGFVLNENASGAGWRSDLTGQVATQADLNATKPGELYGPGSSMPSFDEIRQALSTFLFFGIVAGMAETLSGDSSPIGRPLFRPSDLV
;
A
#
# COMPACT_ATOMS: atom_id res chain seq x y z
N HIS A 1 -42.40 -44.60 38.02
CA HIS A 1 -41.26 -44.42 38.92
C HIS A 1 -40.01 -44.61 38.13
N ALA A 2 -39.32 -43.53 37.74
CA ALA A 2 -37.99 -43.57 37.24
C ALA A 2 -37.23 -42.43 37.90
N MET A 3 -36.20 -42.73 38.63
CA MET A 3 -35.32 -41.82 39.34
C MET A 3 -34.34 -41.24 38.38
N ASN A 4 -34.22 -39.88 38.42
CA ASN A 4 -33.13 -39.10 37.81
C ASN A 4 -31.86 -39.29 38.65
N TYR A 5 -30.79 -39.69 37.99
CA TYR A 5 -29.44 -39.51 38.51
C TYR A 5 -28.82 -38.27 37.84
N LEU A 6 -28.63 -37.25 38.62
CA LEU A 6 -27.76 -36.11 38.31
C LEU A 6 -26.32 -36.58 38.24
N ASN A 7 -25.70 -36.38 37.11
CA ASN A 7 -24.27 -36.50 36.95
C ASN A 7 -23.63 -35.12 37.07
N GLN A 8 -23.14 -34.78 38.25
CA GLN A 8 -22.21 -33.70 38.48
C GLN A 8 -20.80 -34.22 38.22
N GLY A 9 -20.23 -33.77 37.15
CA GLY A 9 -18.82 -34.09 36.85
C GLY A 9 -18.35 -33.40 35.59
N GLY A 10 -17.66 -32.26 35.74
CA GLY A 10 -16.93 -31.74 34.60
C GLY A 10 -16.83 -30.23 34.44
N MET A 11 -16.76 -29.49 35.54
CA MET A 11 -16.23 -28.13 35.48
C MET A 11 -14.77 -28.12 35.86
N MET A 12 -13.87 -28.45 34.98
CA MET A 12 -12.41 -28.15 35.09
C MET A 12 -11.69 -28.55 33.81
N ALA A 13 -11.96 -27.91 32.69
CA ALA A 13 -11.06 -27.99 31.54
C ALA A 13 -11.36 -26.88 30.52
N SER A 14 -11.27 -25.63 30.90
CA SER A 14 -11.40 -24.52 29.92
C SER A 14 -10.53 -23.33 30.29
N LEU A 15 -9.30 -23.58 30.71
CA LEU A 15 -8.32 -22.53 31.00
C LEU A 15 -6.95 -22.76 30.34
N LEU A 16 -6.91 -23.52 29.26
CA LEU A 16 -5.67 -23.67 28.48
C LEU A 16 -5.99 -23.48 26.98
N GLY A 17 -5.64 -22.32 26.45
CA GLY A 17 -5.40 -22.13 25.03
C GLY A 17 -6.60 -21.76 24.17
N GLY A 18 -7.23 -20.64 24.46
CA GLY A 18 -8.00 -19.91 23.44
C GLY A 18 -7.05 -19.27 22.43
N GLY A 19 -6.30 -20.07 21.69
CA GLY A 19 -5.68 -19.64 20.45
C GLY A 19 -6.80 -19.29 19.49
N GLN A 20 -7.13 -18.02 19.36
CA GLN A 20 -7.97 -17.54 18.28
C GLN A 20 -7.27 -17.98 17.00
N ARG A 21 -7.84 -18.98 16.33
CA ARG A 21 -7.46 -19.30 14.97
C ARG A 21 -7.78 -18.05 14.17
N PHE A 22 -6.74 -17.39 13.74
CA PHE A 22 -6.89 -16.32 12.74
C PHE A 22 -7.41 -17.01 11.48
N VAL A 23 -8.73 -16.97 11.30
CA VAL A 23 -9.35 -17.36 10.03
C VAL A 23 -9.16 -16.14 9.14
N PRO A 24 -8.34 -16.22 8.10
CA PRO A 24 -8.23 -15.11 7.15
C PRO A 24 -9.63 -14.82 6.62
N GLU A 25 -10.04 -13.56 6.65
CA GLU A 25 -11.27 -13.18 5.95
C GLU A 25 -11.14 -13.59 4.47
N PRO A 26 -12.19 -14.18 3.89
CA PRO A 26 -12.15 -14.54 2.48
C PRO A 26 -11.87 -13.27 1.67
N GLN A 27 -10.76 -13.25 0.95
CA GLN A 27 -10.42 -12.14 0.05
C GLN A 27 -11.46 -12.09 -1.06
N ALA A 28 -11.96 -10.89 -1.36
CA ALA A 28 -12.82 -10.66 -2.51
C ALA A 28 -12.12 -11.15 -3.79
N GLN A 29 -12.83 -11.87 -4.62
CA GLN A 29 -12.27 -12.42 -5.84
C GLN A 29 -12.21 -11.31 -6.91
N TRP A 30 -11.00 -10.98 -7.36
CA TRP A 30 -10.80 -10.02 -8.42
C TRP A 30 -11.05 -10.62 -9.80
N SER A 31 -11.45 -9.78 -10.73
CA SER A 31 -11.54 -10.14 -12.14
C SER A 31 -11.17 -8.95 -13.03
N ALA A 32 -10.68 -9.23 -14.21
CA ALA A 32 -10.31 -8.23 -15.20
C ALA A 32 -10.67 -8.71 -16.60
N SER A 33 -11.06 -7.78 -17.46
CA SER A 33 -11.36 -8.05 -18.86
C SER A 33 -10.99 -6.86 -19.73
N LEU A 34 -10.49 -7.14 -20.94
CA LEU A 34 -10.36 -6.14 -21.98
C LEU A 34 -11.68 -6.07 -22.76
N ASN A 35 -12.16 -4.85 -23.01
CA ASN A 35 -13.41 -4.55 -23.73
C ASN A 35 -13.09 -3.99 -25.11
N GLY A 36 -12.36 -4.77 -25.91
CA GLY A 36 -11.79 -4.35 -27.20
C GLY A 36 -10.29 -4.05 -27.08
N GLU A 37 -9.77 -3.29 -28.03
CA GLU A 37 -8.32 -3.03 -28.16
C GLU A 37 -7.81 -1.98 -27.17
N HIS A 38 -8.63 -0.97 -26.83
CA HIS A 38 -8.20 0.21 -26.11
C HIS A 38 -8.79 0.37 -24.72
N THR A 39 -9.71 -0.49 -24.32
CA THR A 39 -10.44 -0.35 -23.05
C THR A 39 -10.45 -1.62 -22.24
N GLY A 40 -10.55 -1.48 -20.93
CA GLY A 40 -10.65 -2.59 -20.00
C GLY A 40 -11.50 -2.25 -18.79
N SER A 41 -11.88 -3.29 -18.06
CA SER A 41 -12.58 -3.17 -16.78
C SER A 41 -12.02 -4.16 -15.78
N ILE A 42 -11.93 -3.73 -14.52
CA ILE A 42 -11.42 -4.51 -13.40
C ILE A 42 -12.46 -4.45 -12.28
N ASN A 43 -12.78 -5.61 -11.72
CA ASN A 43 -13.59 -5.73 -10.51
C ASN A 43 -12.68 -6.15 -9.36
N LEU A 44 -12.58 -5.32 -8.33
CA LEU A 44 -11.75 -5.56 -7.13
C LEU A 44 -12.57 -6.13 -5.97
N GLY A 45 -13.86 -6.41 -6.16
CA GLY A 45 -14.76 -6.76 -5.07
C GLY A 45 -15.00 -5.59 -4.12
N ASP A 46 -15.70 -5.85 -3.01
CA ASP A 46 -16.02 -4.85 -1.99
C ASP A 46 -16.68 -3.58 -2.56
N GLY A 47 -17.33 -3.67 -3.73
CA GLY A 47 -17.96 -2.54 -4.41
C GLY A 47 -17.01 -1.68 -5.26
N TYR A 48 -15.73 -2.01 -5.37
CA TYR A 48 -14.77 -1.25 -6.17
C TYR A 48 -14.61 -1.80 -7.58
N THR A 49 -14.69 -0.93 -8.56
CA THR A 49 -14.40 -1.23 -9.97
C THR A 49 -13.50 -0.18 -10.59
N LEU A 50 -12.69 -0.58 -11.58
CA LEU A 50 -11.91 0.32 -12.41
C LEU A 50 -12.35 0.20 -13.86
N GLN A 51 -12.38 1.33 -14.55
CA GLN A 51 -12.47 1.41 -16.02
C GLN A 51 -11.17 1.96 -16.57
N LEU A 52 -10.72 1.44 -17.69
CA LEU A 52 -9.47 1.78 -18.35
C LEU A 52 -9.73 2.22 -19.78
N ASP A 53 -9.06 3.30 -20.22
CA ASP A 53 -9.03 3.72 -21.63
C ASP A 53 -7.64 4.29 -21.96
N GLU A 54 -6.85 3.53 -22.74
CA GLU A 54 -5.48 3.93 -23.11
C GLU A 54 -5.42 5.18 -23.97
N ARG A 55 -6.51 5.51 -24.71
CA ARG A 55 -6.54 6.66 -25.64
C ARG A 55 -6.37 8.00 -24.94
N ASP A 56 -6.63 8.06 -23.65
CA ASP A 56 -6.47 9.26 -22.80
C ASP A 56 -5.70 8.94 -21.52
N SER A 57 -4.97 7.83 -21.49
CA SER A 57 -4.28 7.29 -20.29
C SER A 57 -5.21 7.29 -19.08
N GLU A 58 -6.47 6.92 -19.29
CA GLU A 58 -7.55 7.08 -18.31
C GLU A 58 -7.69 5.86 -17.40
N ILE A 59 -7.78 6.14 -16.11
CA ILE A 59 -8.15 5.20 -15.06
C ILE A 59 -9.29 5.82 -14.26
N THR A 60 -10.46 5.17 -14.24
CA THR A 60 -11.60 5.62 -13.44
C THR A 60 -11.88 4.62 -12.33
N ILE A 61 -11.75 5.05 -11.07
CA ILE A 61 -12.05 4.27 -9.87
C ILE A 61 -13.47 4.60 -9.44
N HIS A 62 -14.30 3.59 -9.26
CA HIS A 62 -15.67 3.74 -8.76
C HIS A 62 -15.87 2.96 -7.47
N ASN A 63 -16.41 3.62 -6.45
CA ASN A 63 -16.85 3.02 -5.20
C ASN A 63 -18.38 2.96 -5.18
N ALA A 64 -18.95 1.77 -5.33
CA ALA A 64 -20.40 1.59 -5.38
C ALA A 64 -21.10 1.84 -4.03
N GLU A 65 -20.38 1.78 -2.92
CA GLU A 65 -20.94 2.03 -1.58
C GLU A 65 -21.21 3.52 -1.36
N THR A 66 -20.27 4.38 -1.74
CA THR A 66 -20.37 5.84 -1.60
C THR A 66 -20.95 6.51 -2.84
N GLY A 67 -20.88 5.85 -4.00
CA GLY A 67 -21.18 6.40 -5.31
C GLY A 67 -20.06 7.30 -5.88
N GLU A 68 -18.97 7.48 -5.17
CA GLU A 68 -17.87 8.35 -5.61
C GLU A 68 -17.15 7.75 -6.81
N THR A 69 -16.80 8.63 -7.74
CA THR A 69 -15.99 8.32 -8.90
C THR A 69 -14.74 9.20 -8.92
N THR A 70 -13.57 8.58 -8.94
CA THR A 70 -12.29 9.26 -9.15
C THR A 70 -11.80 8.95 -10.55
N ARG A 71 -11.74 9.95 -11.42
CA ARG A 71 -11.25 9.84 -12.78
C ARG A 71 -9.86 10.45 -12.88
N ILE A 72 -8.90 9.66 -13.34
CA ILE A 72 -7.51 10.04 -13.60
C ILE A 72 -7.32 9.97 -15.11
N TRP A 73 -6.88 11.06 -15.75
CA TRP A 73 -6.84 11.14 -17.20
C TRP A 73 -5.85 12.18 -17.72
N GLY A 74 -5.43 12.04 -18.96
CA GLY A 74 -4.52 12.99 -19.59
C GLY A 74 -3.17 13.09 -18.90
N ASP A 75 -2.67 14.29 -18.67
CA ASP A 75 -1.41 14.61 -17.97
C ASP A 75 -1.61 14.74 -16.45
N PRO A 76 -1.55 13.71 -15.65
CA PRO A 76 -2.63 13.04 -14.94
C PRO A 76 -3.47 14.04 -14.13
N HIS A 77 -4.56 14.41 -14.70
CA HIS A 77 -5.62 15.15 -14.05
C HIS A 77 -6.48 14.25 -13.18
N VAL A 78 -6.88 14.70 -12.01
CA VAL A 78 -7.78 13.95 -11.11
C VAL A 78 -9.07 14.72 -10.90
N ASP A 79 -10.17 14.14 -11.35
CA ASP A 79 -11.53 14.63 -11.12
C ASP A 79 -12.24 13.71 -10.11
N ILE A 80 -12.89 14.27 -9.10
CA ILE A 80 -13.73 13.57 -8.15
C ILE A 80 -15.18 13.99 -8.40
N ASP A 81 -16.04 13.03 -8.72
CA ASP A 81 -17.43 13.26 -9.11
C ASP A 81 -17.57 14.35 -10.19
N GLY A 82 -16.68 14.30 -11.19
CA GLY A 82 -16.67 15.21 -12.33
C GLY A 82 -16.12 16.60 -12.03
N LYS A 83 -15.52 16.82 -10.86
CA LYS A 83 -14.90 18.10 -10.49
C LYS A 83 -13.40 17.95 -10.34
N ARG A 84 -12.62 18.84 -10.97
CA ARG A 84 -11.18 18.87 -10.84
C ARG A 84 -10.78 19.02 -9.36
N ALA A 85 -9.98 18.06 -8.88
CA ALA A 85 -9.44 18.07 -7.52
C ALA A 85 -7.97 18.51 -7.51
N PHE A 86 -7.13 17.83 -8.27
CA PHE A 86 -5.69 18.08 -8.38
C PHE A 86 -5.09 17.39 -9.61
N ASP A 87 -3.83 17.69 -9.86
CA ASP A 87 -2.98 17.03 -10.86
C ASP A 87 -1.77 16.42 -10.15
N PHE A 88 -1.16 15.38 -10.74
CA PHE A 88 0.10 14.82 -10.26
C PHE A 88 1.03 14.48 -11.44
N TRP A 89 2.34 14.31 -11.18
CA TRP A 89 3.35 14.09 -12.21
C TRP A 89 4.22 12.87 -12.00
N GLY A 90 4.49 12.50 -10.75
CA GLY A 90 5.28 11.32 -10.39
C GLY A 90 4.42 10.16 -9.92
N THR A 91 5.04 9.03 -9.63
CA THR A 91 4.35 7.84 -9.09
C THR A 91 3.46 8.20 -7.91
N THR A 92 2.19 7.83 -7.99
CA THR A 92 1.17 8.13 -6.98
C THR A 92 0.33 6.89 -6.70
N THR A 93 0.14 6.58 -5.43
CA THR A 93 -0.66 5.44 -4.97
C THR A 93 -1.96 5.91 -4.36
N PHE A 94 -3.06 5.36 -4.84
CA PHE A 94 -4.40 5.51 -4.29
C PHE A 94 -4.73 4.26 -3.46
N THR A 95 -4.80 4.39 -2.14
CA THR A 95 -5.13 3.30 -1.23
C THR A 95 -6.60 3.36 -0.87
N LEU A 96 -7.35 2.33 -1.24
CA LEU A 96 -8.76 2.20 -0.94
C LEU A 96 -8.97 1.89 0.55
N GLU A 97 -10.16 2.15 1.08
CA GLU A 97 -10.48 1.93 2.49
C GLU A 97 -10.28 0.46 2.91
N ASN A 98 -10.50 -0.49 2.01
CA ASN A 98 -10.27 -1.91 2.24
C ASN A 98 -8.80 -2.34 2.17
N GLY A 99 -7.85 -1.40 2.01
CA GLY A 99 -6.41 -1.64 1.95
C GLY A 99 -5.88 -2.02 0.57
N THR A 100 -6.70 -2.01 -0.49
CA THR A 100 -6.23 -2.19 -1.86
C THR A 100 -5.40 -0.97 -2.27
N LYS A 101 -4.20 -1.19 -2.79
CA LYS A 101 -3.32 -0.15 -3.33
C LYS A 101 -3.42 -0.13 -4.84
N ILE A 102 -3.61 1.04 -5.40
CA ILE A 102 -3.63 1.31 -6.84
C ILE A 102 -2.48 2.29 -7.11
N THR A 103 -1.34 1.77 -7.52
CA THR A 103 -0.14 2.57 -7.81
C THR A 103 -0.09 2.89 -9.30
N ILE A 104 0.01 4.16 -9.62
CA ILE A 104 0.07 4.68 -10.99
C ILE A 104 1.45 5.27 -11.22
N ASP A 105 2.22 4.62 -12.10
CA ASP A 105 3.46 5.14 -12.61
C ASP A 105 3.20 6.08 -13.78
N THR A 106 4.11 7.01 -14.01
CA THR A 106 4.00 8.02 -15.06
C THR A 106 5.23 8.01 -15.96
N GLU A 107 5.04 8.45 -17.20
CA GLU A 107 6.09 8.69 -18.17
C GLU A 107 5.87 10.04 -18.88
N GLN A 108 6.89 10.57 -19.53
CA GLN A 108 6.73 11.77 -20.36
C GLN A 108 5.76 11.51 -21.50
N TRP A 109 4.91 12.49 -21.79
CA TRP A 109 4.04 12.43 -22.94
C TRP A 109 4.80 12.84 -24.21
N ASP A 110 4.75 12.00 -25.23
CA ASP A 110 5.42 12.26 -26.52
C ASP A 110 4.93 13.52 -27.22
N GLY A 111 3.70 13.94 -26.94
CA GLY A 111 3.12 15.16 -27.50
C GLY A 111 3.64 16.44 -26.85
N ASN A 112 4.11 16.37 -25.60
CA ASN A 112 4.67 17.49 -24.84
C ASN A 112 5.61 16.98 -23.75
N PRO A 113 6.92 17.21 -23.84
CA PRO A 113 7.91 16.73 -22.88
C PRO A 113 7.78 17.35 -21.47
N ASP A 114 7.01 18.42 -21.32
CA ASP A 114 6.71 19.03 -20.02
C ASP A 114 5.49 18.38 -19.32
N ALA A 115 4.75 17.55 -20.04
CA ALA A 115 3.61 16.80 -19.53
C ALA A 115 3.97 15.32 -19.30
N TYR A 116 3.24 14.67 -18.42
CA TYR A 116 3.37 13.26 -18.09
C TYR A 116 2.03 12.57 -18.28
N VAL A 117 2.04 11.27 -18.50
CA VAL A 117 0.83 10.45 -18.62
C VAL A 117 0.98 9.20 -17.76
N ALA A 118 -0.13 8.58 -17.38
CA ALA A 118 -0.07 7.27 -16.72
C ALA A 118 0.54 6.25 -17.67
N SER A 119 1.53 5.47 -17.20
CA SER A 119 2.26 4.48 -18.01
C SER A 119 1.97 3.04 -17.57
N GLN A 120 1.83 2.80 -16.29
CA GLN A 120 1.51 1.49 -15.71
C GLN A 120 0.63 1.65 -14.48
N VAL A 121 -0.25 0.69 -14.25
CA VAL A 121 -1.03 0.61 -13.01
C VAL A 121 -0.75 -0.73 -12.34
N THR A 122 -0.31 -0.68 -11.08
CA THR A 122 -0.09 -1.87 -10.25
C THR A 122 -1.10 -1.87 -9.11
N ILE A 123 -1.93 -2.89 -9.06
CA ILE A 123 -2.98 -3.03 -8.03
C ILE A 123 -2.62 -4.21 -7.15
N THR A 124 -2.54 -4.01 -5.83
CA THR A 124 -2.16 -5.06 -4.87
C THR A 124 -3.07 -5.07 -3.65
N LYS A 125 -3.38 -6.27 -3.16
CA LYS A 125 -3.99 -6.52 -1.85
C LYS A 125 -3.66 -7.93 -1.40
N GLY A 126 -2.90 -8.08 -0.32
CA GLY A 126 -2.47 -9.39 0.17
C GLY A 126 -1.72 -10.17 -0.91
N ASP A 127 -2.19 -11.35 -1.25
CA ASP A 127 -1.57 -12.21 -2.27
C ASP A 127 -2.07 -11.91 -3.71
N GLN A 128 -3.06 -11.05 -3.87
CA GLN A 128 -3.61 -10.68 -5.17
C GLN A 128 -2.89 -9.47 -5.77
N ALA A 129 -2.63 -9.53 -7.07
CA ALA A 129 -2.17 -8.39 -7.85
C ALA A 129 -2.79 -8.38 -9.26
N ILE A 130 -2.95 -7.18 -9.78
CA ILE A 130 -3.24 -6.91 -11.20
C ILE A 130 -2.24 -5.87 -11.67
N VAL A 131 -1.59 -6.13 -12.79
CA VAL A 131 -0.72 -5.17 -13.47
C VAL A 131 -1.33 -4.82 -14.81
N VAL A 132 -1.49 -3.52 -15.04
CA VAL A 132 -1.98 -2.95 -16.29
C VAL A 132 -0.80 -2.27 -16.98
N ASP A 133 -0.37 -2.83 -18.08
CA ASP A 133 0.64 -2.26 -18.98
C ASP A 133 -0.06 -1.64 -20.19
N GLY A 134 0.60 -0.70 -20.87
CA GLY A 134 0.08 -0.09 -22.09
C GLY A 134 -1.12 0.83 -21.88
N ILE A 135 -1.27 1.41 -20.68
CA ILE A 135 -2.33 2.42 -20.42
C ILE A 135 -1.95 3.79 -21.01
N SER A 136 -0.71 3.97 -21.40
CA SER A 136 -0.20 5.22 -21.93
C SER A 136 -0.75 5.52 -23.33
N GLN A 137 -1.21 6.73 -23.55
CA GLN A 137 -1.61 7.22 -24.88
C GLN A 137 -0.43 7.45 -25.84
N ASN A 138 0.82 7.26 -25.38
CA ASN A 138 1.99 7.35 -26.25
C ASN A 138 2.03 6.23 -27.30
N GLU A 139 1.54 5.05 -26.94
CA GLU A 139 1.38 3.91 -27.84
C GLU A 139 -0.03 3.34 -27.67
N LEU A 140 -0.74 3.11 -28.74
CA LEU A 140 -2.11 2.58 -28.70
C LEU A 140 -2.16 1.15 -29.23
N GLY A 141 -3.01 0.32 -28.61
CA GLY A 141 -3.22 -1.07 -29.00
C GLY A 141 -2.31 -2.06 -28.27
N ASP A 142 -1.61 -1.62 -27.24
CA ASP A 142 -0.75 -2.46 -26.39
C ASP A 142 -1.30 -2.66 -24.96
N LEU A 143 -2.53 -2.19 -24.69
CA LEU A 143 -3.18 -2.35 -23.39
C LEU A 143 -3.25 -3.83 -22.99
N LYS A 144 -2.66 -4.15 -21.86
CA LYS A 144 -2.56 -5.49 -21.33
C LYS A 144 -2.85 -5.52 -19.83
N VAL A 145 -3.64 -6.50 -19.42
CA VAL A 145 -3.95 -6.73 -18.00
C VAL A 145 -3.48 -8.13 -17.61
N THR A 146 -2.66 -8.20 -16.58
CA THR A 146 -2.11 -9.44 -16.03
C THR A 146 -2.52 -9.61 -14.58
N MET A 147 -3.11 -10.75 -14.24
CA MET A 147 -3.45 -11.11 -12.86
C MET A 147 -2.39 -12.04 -12.27
N SER A 148 -2.13 -11.92 -10.97
CA SER A 148 -1.12 -12.72 -10.25
C SER A 148 -1.55 -13.01 -8.82
N ASP A 149 -1.20 -14.18 -8.31
CA ASP A 149 -1.34 -14.57 -6.89
C ASP A 149 -0.08 -14.24 -6.07
N ASN A 150 0.84 -13.44 -6.64
CA ASN A 150 2.10 -13.06 -6.00
C ASN A 150 2.08 -11.59 -5.53
N GLY A 151 0.92 -11.14 -5.06
CA GLY A 151 0.65 -9.74 -4.71
C GLY A 151 1.65 -9.15 -3.74
N ARG A 152 2.01 -9.88 -2.68
CA ARG A 152 2.98 -9.38 -1.67
C ARG A 152 4.38 -9.16 -2.24
N ALA A 153 4.81 -9.96 -3.20
CA ALA A 153 6.11 -9.77 -3.84
C ALA A 153 6.07 -8.58 -4.81
N ILE A 154 4.97 -8.44 -5.55
CA ILE A 154 4.74 -7.32 -6.46
C ILE A 154 4.65 -6.03 -5.67
N ASP A 155 3.90 -5.99 -4.57
CA ASP A 155 3.78 -4.81 -3.70
C ASP A 155 5.15 -4.36 -3.16
N ARG A 156 5.96 -5.29 -2.66
CA ARG A 156 7.32 -4.97 -2.19
C ARG A 156 8.26 -4.47 -3.29
N ALA A 157 8.03 -4.88 -4.53
CA ALA A 157 8.83 -4.44 -5.69
C ALA A 157 8.32 -3.13 -6.28
N THR A 158 7.09 -2.72 -5.96
CA THR A 158 6.45 -1.51 -6.45
C THR A 158 6.67 -0.38 -5.46
N ARG A 159 7.22 0.72 -5.93
CA ARG A 159 7.40 1.92 -5.12
C ARG A 159 6.10 2.72 -5.05
N ASP A 160 5.65 3.05 -3.85
CA ASP A 160 4.36 3.75 -3.66
C ASP A 160 4.35 5.20 -4.18
N GLY A 161 5.50 5.87 -4.17
CA GLY A 161 5.55 7.30 -4.50
C GLY A 161 4.77 8.15 -3.50
N PHE A 162 3.97 9.10 -4.00
CA PHE A 162 3.07 9.90 -3.18
C PHE A 162 1.81 9.09 -2.84
N VAL A 163 1.47 8.97 -1.57
CA VAL A 163 0.34 8.13 -1.13
C VAL A 163 -0.88 8.96 -0.76
N LEU A 164 -1.99 8.58 -1.33
CA LEU A 164 -3.32 9.07 -1.04
C LEU A 164 -4.17 7.93 -0.47
N ASN A 165 -4.86 8.20 0.64
CA ASN A 165 -5.79 7.25 1.24
C ASN A 165 -7.23 7.70 1.00
N GLU A 166 -8.12 6.78 0.66
CA GLU A 166 -9.54 7.07 0.50
C GLU A 166 -10.10 7.71 1.78
N ASN A 167 -10.94 8.72 1.63
CA ASN A 167 -11.47 9.45 2.77
C ASN A 167 -12.72 8.76 3.34
N ALA A 168 -12.55 7.89 4.32
CA ALA A 168 -13.63 7.15 4.99
C ALA A 168 -14.71 8.05 5.64
N SER A 169 -14.45 9.33 5.85
CA SER A 169 -15.38 10.27 6.51
C SER A 169 -15.99 11.31 5.57
N GLY A 170 -15.80 11.15 4.26
CA GLY A 170 -16.34 12.08 3.26
C GLY A 170 -15.79 11.80 1.88
N ALA A 171 -16.02 12.72 0.95
CA ALA A 171 -15.52 12.58 -0.41
C ALA A 171 -14.02 12.83 -0.52
N GLY A 172 -13.42 12.25 -1.56
CA GLY A 172 -12.06 12.50 -1.98
C GLY A 172 -11.01 11.68 -1.25
N TRP A 173 -9.80 12.15 -1.30
CA TRP A 173 -8.59 11.45 -0.85
C TRP A 173 -7.86 12.25 0.21
N ARG A 174 -7.21 11.57 1.15
CA ARG A 174 -6.35 12.19 2.17
C ARG A 174 -4.89 11.97 1.83
N SER A 175 -4.09 13.01 1.96
CA SER A 175 -2.63 12.88 1.89
C SER A 175 -2.11 12.05 3.07
N ASP A 176 -1.31 11.02 2.81
CA ASP A 176 -0.67 10.22 3.87
C ASP A 176 0.32 11.05 4.70
N LEU A 177 0.91 12.10 4.12
CA LEU A 177 1.85 12.98 4.80
C LEU A 177 1.16 13.90 5.82
N THR A 178 -0.04 14.38 5.54
CA THR A 178 -0.74 15.37 6.38
C THR A 178 -1.95 14.81 7.11
N GLY A 179 -2.53 13.69 6.63
CA GLY A 179 -3.79 13.14 7.09
C GLY A 179 -5.01 14.01 6.75
N GLN A 180 -4.82 15.12 6.00
CA GLN A 180 -5.89 16.02 5.57
C GLN A 180 -6.37 15.66 4.15
N VAL A 181 -7.56 16.14 3.78
CA VAL A 181 -8.04 16.02 2.40
C VAL A 181 -7.02 16.66 1.47
N ALA A 182 -6.57 15.89 0.51
CA ALA A 182 -5.52 16.29 -0.42
C ALA A 182 -5.99 17.40 -1.35
N THR A 183 -5.11 18.35 -1.57
CA THR A 183 -5.30 19.48 -2.49
C THR A 183 -4.13 19.56 -3.47
N GLN A 184 -4.21 20.43 -4.45
CA GLN A 184 -3.09 20.67 -5.37
C GLN A 184 -1.79 21.04 -4.64
N ALA A 185 -1.87 21.71 -3.50
CA ALA A 185 -0.67 22.06 -2.72
C ALA A 185 0.10 20.80 -2.26
N ASP A 186 -0.62 19.75 -1.86
CA ASP A 186 -0.01 18.46 -1.47
C ASP A 186 0.62 17.79 -2.68
N LEU A 187 -0.11 17.70 -3.79
CA LEU A 187 0.34 17.01 -5.01
C LEU A 187 1.46 17.75 -5.77
N ASN A 188 1.72 19.02 -5.44
CA ASN A 188 2.89 19.73 -5.96
C ASN A 188 4.22 19.03 -5.61
N ALA A 189 4.24 18.21 -4.55
CA ALA A 189 5.39 17.35 -4.21
C ALA A 189 5.71 16.29 -5.28
N THR A 190 4.79 16.05 -6.23
CA THR A 190 4.99 15.10 -7.35
C THR A 190 5.48 15.77 -8.62
N LYS A 191 5.68 17.10 -8.64
CA LYS A 191 6.19 17.84 -9.81
C LYS A 191 7.62 17.41 -10.17
N PRO A 192 8.02 17.57 -11.43
CA PRO A 192 9.41 17.35 -11.84
C PRO A 192 10.39 18.11 -10.96
N GLY A 193 11.39 17.39 -10.41
CA GLY A 193 12.40 17.95 -9.50
C GLY A 193 11.98 18.00 -8.02
N GLU A 194 10.73 17.73 -7.70
CA GLU A 194 10.23 17.68 -6.33
C GLU A 194 10.42 16.28 -5.71
N LEU A 195 10.12 16.15 -4.42
CA LEU A 195 10.42 15.00 -3.58
C LEU A 195 9.88 13.67 -4.15
N TYR A 196 8.67 13.68 -4.68
CA TYR A 196 8.00 12.55 -5.31
C TYR A 196 7.79 12.74 -6.82
N GLY A 197 8.60 13.59 -7.44
CA GLY A 197 8.54 13.84 -8.87
C GLY A 197 8.92 12.63 -9.72
N PRO A 198 8.72 12.72 -11.04
CA PRO A 198 9.11 11.66 -11.97
C PRO A 198 10.57 11.25 -11.79
N GLY A 199 10.81 9.93 -11.71
CA GLY A 199 12.13 9.36 -11.48
C GLY A 199 12.66 9.44 -10.04
N SER A 200 11.90 9.98 -9.10
CA SER A 200 12.26 9.99 -7.68
C SER A 200 12.36 8.56 -7.13
N SER A 201 13.31 8.33 -6.24
CA SER A 201 13.44 7.10 -5.45
C SER A 201 13.04 7.30 -3.98
N MET A 202 12.40 8.42 -3.66
CA MET A 202 11.97 8.71 -2.29
C MET A 202 10.96 7.66 -1.83
N PRO A 203 11.19 6.97 -0.69
CA PRO A 203 10.22 6.05 -0.12
C PRO A 203 8.99 6.80 0.40
N SER A 204 7.84 6.14 0.39
CA SER A 204 6.63 6.66 1.03
C SER A 204 6.78 6.69 2.55
N PHE A 205 5.90 7.42 3.23
CA PHE A 205 5.88 7.47 4.68
C PHE A 205 5.59 6.10 5.30
N ASP A 206 4.74 5.30 4.67
CA ASP A 206 4.46 3.92 5.08
C ASP A 206 5.67 3.00 4.93
N GLU A 207 6.40 3.09 3.84
CA GLU A 207 7.65 2.35 3.63
C GLU A 207 8.70 2.72 4.69
N ILE A 208 8.83 3.99 5.02
CA ILE A 208 9.71 4.46 6.11
C ILE A 208 9.25 3.91 7.46
N ARG A 209 7.96 3.95 7.76
CA ARG A 209 7.40 3.41 9.01
C ARG A 209 7.64 1.91 9.15
N GLN A 210 7.42 1.16 8.09
CA GLN A 210 7.67 -0.29 8.06
C GLN A 210 9.16 -0.60 8.29
N ALA A 211 10.05 0.12 7.63
CA ALA A 211 11.49 -0.04 7.81
C ALA A 211 11.91 0.25 9.27
N LEU A 212 11.41 1.33 9.87
CA LEU A 212 11.69 1.69 11.25
C LEU A 212 11.13 0.66 12.25
N SER A 213 9.90 0.18 12.05
CA SER A 213 9.31 -0.83 12.93
C SER A 213 10.09 -2.15 12.89
N THR A 214 10.56 -2.56 11.71
CA THR A 214 11.40 -3.74 11.53
C THR A 214 12.74 -3.56 12.24
N PHE A 215 13.36 -2.40 12.09
CA PHE A 215 14.63 -2.09 12.75
C PHE A 215 14.51 -2.12 14.29
N LEU A 216 13.46 -1.52 14.84
CA LEU A 216 13.19 -1.55 16.29
C LEU A 216 12.95 -2.97 16.78
N PHE A 217 12.21 -3.79 16.06
CA PHE A 217 11.97 -5.19 16.42
C PHE A 217 13.28 -6.00 16.48
N PHE A 218 14.13 -5.91 15.47
CA PHE A 218 15.44 -6.57 15.47
C PHE A 218 16.37 -6.02 16.55
N GLY A 219 16.34 -4.72 16.83
CA GLY A 219 17.12 -4.10 17.89
C GLY A 219 16.73 -4.62 19.27
N ILE A 220 15.44 -4.81 19.54
CA ILE A 220 14.93 -5.38 20.80
C ILE A 220 15.34 -6.85 20.94
N VAL A 221 15.21 -7.65 19.86
CA VAL A 221 15.60 -9.06 19.89
C VAL A 221 17.10 -9.23 20.11
N ALA A 222 17.94 -8.41 19.47
CA ALA A 222 19.38 -8.42 19.70
C ALA A 222 19.74 -8.03 21.13
N GLY A 223 19.12 -7.00 21.70
CA GLY A 223 19.31 -6.60 23.09
C GLY A 223 18.88 -7.67 24.10
N MET A 224 17.81 -8.40 23.84
CA MET A 224 17.39 -9.55 24.66
C MET A 224 18.36 -10.73 24.57
N ALA A 225 18.94 -10.99 23.40
CA ALA A 225 19.93 -12.05 23.23
C ALA A 225 21.21 -11.79 24.02
N GLU A 226 21.67 -10.54 24.09
CA GLU A 226 22.83 -10.15 24.90
C GLU A 226 22.58 -10.27 26.40
N THR A 227 21.36 -10.01 26.87
CA THR A 227 21.01 -10.17 28.29
C THR A 227 20.83 -11.62 28.74
N LEU A 228 20.55 -12.56 27.77
CA LEU A 228 20.42 -13.98 28.07
C LEU A 228 21.76 -14.74 27.95
N SER A 229 22.77 -14.18 27.30
CA SER A 229 24.12 -14.73 27.18
C SER A 229 25.07 -14.14 28.19
N GLY A 230 24.59 -13.91 29.41
CA GLY A 230 25.40 -13.42 30.51
C GLY A 230 26.59 -14.35 30.83
N ASP A 231 27.70 -14.05 30.17
CA ASP A 231 28.99 -14.67 30.47
C ASP A 231 29.47 -14.18 31.81
N SER A 232 29.49 -15.08 32.76
CA SER A 232 30.05 -14.87 34.11
C SER A 232 31.57 -14.91 34.02
N SER A 233 32.19 -13.84 33.56
CA SER A 233 33.63 -13.66 33.70
C SER A 233 33.93 -12.95 35.04
N PRO A 234 34.82 -13.49 35.87
CA PRO A 234 35.14 -12.86 37.16
C PRO A 234 35.94 -11.58 36.92
N ILE A 235 35.48 -10.51 37.58
CA ILE A 235 36.12 -9.20 37.59
C ILE A 235 37.51 -9.36 38.21
N GLY A 236 38.54 -9.32 37.41
CA GLY A 236 39.91 -9.19 37.84
C GLY A 236 40.13 -7.79 38.41
N ARG A 237 40.41 -7.71 39.70
CA ARG A 237 40.80 -6.46 40.37
C ARG A 237 42.07 -5.89 39.75
N PRO A 238 42.17 -4.59 39.44
CA PRO A 238 43.42 -3.94 39.19
C PRO A 238 44.11 -3.68 40.53
N LEU A 239 45.26 -4.29 40.71
CA LEU A 239 46.20 -3.95 41.80
C LEU A 239 46.90 -2.61 41.46
N PHE A 240 46.42 -1.53 42.05
CA PHE A 240 47.23 -0.31 42.19
C PHE A 240 48.33 -0.53 43.21
N ARG A 241 49.57 -0.46 42.79
CA ARG A 241 50.72 -0.22 43.68
C ARG A 241 51.08 1.25 43.61
N PRO A 242 51.13 1.96 44.76
CA PRO A 242 51.75 3.28 44.85
C PRO A 242 53.20 3.08 45.33
N SER A 243 54.17 3.38 44.51
CA SER A 243 55.55 3.77 44.88
C SER A 243 56.36 3.83 43.58
N ASP A 244 56.70 5.07 43.24
CA ASP A 244 58.10 5.50 43.03
C ASP A 244 58.05 6.94 42.52
N LEU A 245 58.09 7.84 43.57
CA LEU A 245 58.60 9.18 43.43
C LEU A 245 60.05 9.12 43.91
N VAL A 246 61.02 9.28 43.02
CA VAL A 246 62.28 10.05 43.22
C VAL A 246 62.65 10.63 41.84
#